data_f93c81fe2eaa825d2906ad7fcb98d9bf
#
_entry.id   f93c81fe2eaa825d2906ad7fcb98d9bf
#
_cell.length_a   1.000
_cell.length_b   1.000
_cell.length_c   1.000
_cell.angle_alpha   90.00
_cell.angle_beta   90.00
_cell.angle_gamma   90.00
#
_symmetry.space_group_name_H-M   'P 1'
#
loop_
_entity.id
_entity.type
_entity.pdbx_description
1 polymer ?
#
loop_
_entity_poly.entity_id
_entity_poly.type
_entity_poly.pdbx_seq_one_letter_code
_entity_poly.pdbx_strand_id
1 'polypeptide(L)'
;MAEVTYENVSCRYPGSDTLSVADLSLEVPDGEFMVLVGPSGSGKTTALRLLAGLEELSDGRIEIDGRDVSGVDARDRDIAMVFQNYALYPNKTVGENIGFALKMQGVDKAEREQRVHDAASMLGLEEFLHRKPRQLSGGQRQRVAMGRAIVRRPKAFLMDEPLSNLDAKLRVQTRVQIAELQRRLGTTTVYVTHDQGEAMTLGSRVAVLKDGTLQQYAPPRVLYDDPINAFVAGFIGLPQMNLIQLGVDDGHVKLGDERLALPTEIAQEAGRRGAKEIIVGIRPEHVTVADGSSGEGIAAEVIMVESLGADSYVHASLAGTESSFVARTEGYDSRQPGTNVRVRIDPRRIYGFDAETEERLGHGESGSS
;
A
#
# COMPACT_ATOMS: atom_id res chain seq x y z
N MET A 1 -24.22 6.26 1.14
CA MET A 1 -22.78 6.09 1.06
C MET A 1 -22.25 6.92 2.19
N ALA A 2 -21.05 6.75 2.63
CA ALA A 2 -20.64 7.35 3.89
C ALA A 2 -19.16 7.72 3.88
N GLU A 3 -18.84 8.91 4.35
CA GLU A 3 -17.50 9.33 4.73
C GLU A 3 -17.03 8.57 5.97
N VAL A 4 -15.74 8.28 6.07
CA VAL A 4 -15.12 7.68 7.25
C VAL A 4 -13.99 8.58 7.74
N THR A 5 -14.05 8.98 9.02
CA THR A 5 -13.05 9.88 9.61
C THR A 5 -12.42 9.23 10.83
N TYR A 6 -11.09 9.29 10.90
CA TYR A 6 -10.30 8.99 12.10
C TYR A 6 -9.75 10.31 12.63
N GLU A 7 -9.99 10.61 13.90
CA GLU A 7 -9.49 11.81 14.56
C GLU A 7 -8.64 11.44 15.78
N ASN A 8 -7.34 11.66 15.69
CA ASN A 8 -6.35 11.41 16.74
C ASN A 8 -6.45 10.01 17.35
N VAL A 9 -6.80 9.02 16.50
CA VAL A 9 -7.09 7.65 16.94
C VAL A 9 -5.84 6.95 17.41
N SER A 10 -5.87 6.45 18.66
CA SER A 10 -4.79 5.67 19.25
C SER A 10 -5.32 4.36 19.83
N CYS A 11 -4.48 3.32 19.74
CA CYS A 11 -4.78 2.01 20.31
C CYS A 11 -3.56 1.40 20.96
N ARG A 12 -3.74 0.93 22.19
CA ARG A 12 -2.74 0.17 22.96
C ARG A 12 -3.34 -1.15 23.41
N TYR A 13 -2.73 -2.25 23.05
CA TYR A 13 -3.17 -3.56 23.55
C TYR A 13 -2.79 -3.77 25.03
N PRO A 14 -3.63 -4.48 25.80
CA PRO A 14 -3.32 -4.81 27.18
C PRO A 14 -1.96 -5.51 27.30
N GLY A 15 -1.10 -4.99 28.19
CA GLY A 15 0.24 -5.52 28.42
C GLY A 15 1.31 -5.07 27.41
N SER A 16 0.98 -4.18 26.49
CA SER A 16 1.95 -3.54 25.58
C SER A 16 2.35 -2.17 26.09
N ASP A 17 3.65 -1.87 26.07
CA ASP A 17 4.17 -0.53 26.38
C ASP A 17 4.08 0.43 25.20
N THR A 18 3.88 -0.11 23.98
CA THR A 18 3.82 0.67 22.74
C THR A 18 2.40 0.77 22.18
N LEU A 19 2.09 1.87 21.51
CA LEU A 19 0.87 2.04 20.75
C LEU A 19 0.96 1.24 19.45
N SER A 20 -0.08 0.46 19.17
CA SER A 20 -0.21 -0.24 17.88
C SER A 20 -0.74 0.67 16.77
N VAL A 21 -1.46 1.72 17.16
CA VAL A 21 -1.84 2.87 16.34
C VAL A 21 -1.65 4.10 17.21
N ALA A 22 -0.99 5.12 16.71
CA ALA A 22 -0.65 6.34 17.42
C ALA A 22 -1.11 7.56 16.60
N ASP A 23 -2.04 8.34 17.18
CA ASP A 23 -2.51 9.64 16.67
C ASP A 23 -2.91 9.60 15.18
N LEU A 24 -3.61 8.55 14.77
CA LEU A 24 -4.04 8.39 13.37
C LEU A 24 -5.19 9.36 13.08
N SER A 25 -4.92 10.31 12.18
CA SER A 25 -5.90 11.26 11.67
C SER A 25 -5.93 11.19 10.15
N LEU A 26 -7.08 10.79 9.59
CA LEU A 26 -7.34 10.76 8.14
C LEU A 26 -8.83 10.74 7.86
N GLU A 27 -9.18 11.19 6.67
CA GLU A 27 -10.55 11.22 6.15
C GLU A 27 -10.63 10.41 4.85
N VAL A 28 -11.61 9.53 4.76
CA VAL A 28 -11.94 8.77 3.56
C VAL A 28 -13.23 9.33 3.00
N PRO A 29 -13.18 10.12 1.92
CA PRO A 29 -14.36 10.69 1.32
C PRO A 29 -15.38 9.65 0.87
N ASP A 30 -16.65 10.06 0.80
CA ASP A 30 -17.74 9.19 0.36
C ASP A 30 -17.46 8.56 -1.02
N GLY A 31 -17.61 7.25 -1.11
CA GLY A 31 -17.40 6.46 -2.33
C GLY A 31 -15.93 6.21 -2.70
N GLU A 32 -14.97 6.71 -1.94
CA GLU A 32 -13.55 6.46 -2.21
C GLU A 32 -13.09 5.06 -1.79
N PHE A 33 -12.03 4.62 -2.48
CA PHE A 33 -11.30 3.39 -2.16
C PHE A 33 -9.97 3.75 -1.49
N MET A 34 -9.94 3.71 -0.16
CA MET A 34 -8.73 3.96 0.61
C MET A 34 -7.97 2.66 0.90
N VAL A 35 -6.68 2.65 0.68
CA VAL A 35 -5.80 1.52 1.00
C VAL A 35 -4.86 1.87 2.16
N LEU A 36 -4.85 1.05 3.20
CA LEU A 36 -3.85 1.08 4.27
C LEU A 36 -2.72 0.12 3.90
N VAL A 37 -1.50 0.64 3.76
CA VAL A 37 -0.32 -0.15 3.39
C VAL A 37 0.84 0.14 4.35
N GLY A 38 1.78 -0.79 4.47
CA GLY A 38 2.96 -0.65 5.33
C GLY A 38 3.58 -2.00 5.67
N PRO A 39 4.73 -2.04 6.34
CA PRO A 39 5.38 -3.27 6.79
C PRO A 39 4.49 -4.10 7.72
N SER A 40 4.88 -5.35 7.97
CA SER A 40 4.22 -6.17 9.00
C SER A 40 4.34 -5.50 10.38
N GLY A 41 3.25 -5.47 11.14
CA GLY A 41 3.23 -4.84 12.46
C GLY A 41 3.04 -3.32 12.45
N SER A 42 2.85 -2.66 11.29
CA SER A 42 2.69 -1.20 11.23
C SER A 42 1.33 -0.65 11.68
N GLY A 43 0.42 -1.49 12.22
CA GLY A 43 -0.87 -1.03 12.77
C GLY A 43 -2.07 -1.09 11.81
N LYS A 44 -1.90 -1.48 10.54
CA LYS A 44 -2.97 -1.49 9.50
C LYS A 44 -4.22 -2.26 9.91
N THR A 45 -4.04 -3.53 10.27
CA THR A 45 -5.15 -4.40 10.71
C THR A 45 -5.79 -3.88 11.99
N THR A 46 -5.00 -3.29 12.90
CA THR A 46 -5.53 -2.65 14.11
C THR A 46 -6.41 -1.45 13.75
N ALA A 47 -5.93 -0.54 12.88
CA ALA A 47 -6.72 0.61 12.40
C ALA A 47 -8.03 0.17 11.73
N LEU A 48 -7.99 -0.89 10.91
CA LEU A 48 -9.20 -1.46 10.31
C LEU A 48 -10.17 -2.04 11.35
N ARG A 49 -9.64 -2.76 12.37
CA ARG A 49 -10.45 -3.37 13.43
C ARG A 49 -11.06 -2.34 14.38
N LEU A 50 -10.37 -1.24 14.62
CA LEU A 50 -10.90 -0.09 15.37
C LEU A 50 -12.13 0.49 14.65
N LEU A 51 -12.05 0.71 13.32
CA LEU A 51 -13.19 1.13 12.50
C LEU A 51 -14.31 0.09 12.53
N ALA A 52 -13.97 -1.20 12.52
CA ALA A 52 -14.95 -2.27 12.59
C ALA A 52 -15.63 -2.41 13.96
N GLY A 53 -15.12 -1.76 15.02
CA GLY A 53 -15.59 -1.96 16.40
C GLY A 53 -15.23 -3.34 16.97
N LEU A 54 -14.15 -3.92 16.47
CA LEU A 54 -13.61 -5.21 16.93
C LEU A 54 -12.45 -5.04 17.93
N GLU A 55 -11.94 -3.82 18.04
CA GLU A 55 -10.94 -3.40 19.01
C GLU A 55 -11.41 -2.09 19.67
N GLU A 56 -10.96 -1.83 20.88
CA GLU A 56 -11.30 -0.62 21.62
C GLU A 56 -10.26 0.48 21.36
N LEU A 57 -10.73 1.72 21.20
CA LEU A 57 -9.86 2.90 21.14
C LEU A 57 -9.29 3.17 22.53
N SER A 58 -8.01 3.55 22.58
CA SER A 58 -7.40 4.10 23.79
C SER A 58 -7.57 5.61 23.87
N ASP A 59 -7.64 6.29 22.70
CA ASP A 59 -7.88 7.73 22.58
C ASP A 59 -8.38 8.07 21.17
N GLY A 60 -8.94 9.27 21.00
CA GLY A 60 -9.47 9.77 19.73
C GLY A 60 -10.90 9.30 19.45
N ARG A 61 -11.35 9.53 18.22
CA ARG A 61 -12.69 9.12 17.78
C ARG A 61 -12.71 8.67 16.32
N ILE A 62 -13.72 7.86 16.00
CA ILE A 62 -14.01 7.41 14.63
C ILE A 62 -15.44 7.79 14.29
N GLU A 63 -15.63 8.40 13.12
CA GLU A 63 -16.94 8.75 12.60
C GLU A 63 -17.24 8.00 11.30
N ILE A 64 -18.51 7.64 11.09
CA ILE A 64 -19.04 7.10 9.84
C ILE A 64 -20.27 7.94 9.48
N ASP A 65 -20.19 8.66 8.32
CA ASP A 65 -21.27 9.55 7.87
C ASP A 65 -21.62 10.62 8.93
N GLY A 66 -20.59 11.24 9.53
CA GLY A 66 -20.73 12.25 10.58
C GLY A 66 -21.26 11.74 11.92
N ARG A 67 -21.45 10.42 12.07
CA ARG A 67 -21.87 9.80 13.33
C ARG A 67 -20.67 9.22 14.05
N ASP A 68 -20.42 9.65 15.27
CA ASP A 68 -19.43 9.03 16.16
C ASP A 68 -19.81 7.57 16.46
N VAL A 69 -18.90 6.65 16.12
CA VAL A 69 -19.06 5.21 16.32
C VAL A 69 -18.03 4.63 17.29
N SER A 70 -17.25 5.46 17.97
CA SER A 70 -16.14 5.05 18.85
C SER A 70 -16.58 4.04 19.92
N GLY A 71 -17.71 4.27 20.57
CA GLY A 71 -18.30 3.37 21.57
C GLY A 71 -19.43 2.45 21.07
N VAL A 72 -19.64 2.37 19.74
CA VAL A 72 -20.73 1.59 19.15
C VAL A 72 -20.25 0.17 18.84
N ASP A 73 -21.06 -0.84 19.23
CA ASP A 73 -20.78 -2.25 18.90
C ASP A 73 -20.66 -2.47 17.38
N ALA A 74 -19.76 -3.37 16.96
CA ALA A 74 -19.50 -3.70 15.55
C ALA A 74 -20.78 -4.01 14.72
N ARG A 75 -21.79 -4.67 15.35
CA ARG A 75 -23.06 -5.02 14.70
C ARG A 75 -23.92 -3.80 14.34
N ASP A 76 -23.75 -2.67 15.05
CA ASP A 76 -24.58 -1.48 14.96
C ASP A 76 -23.89 -0.32 14.20
N ARG A 77 -22.67 -0.56 13.63
CA ARG A 77 -21.91 0.42 12.84
C ARG A 77 -22.30 0.50 11.37
N ASP A 78 -23.21 -0.35 10.89
CA ASP A 78 -23.65 -0.43 9.49
C ASP A 78 -22.49 -0.61 8.48
N ILE A 79 -21.54 -1.44 8.81
CA ILE A 79 -20.39 -1.82 7.98
C ILE A 79 -20.41 -3.30 7.63
N ALA A 80 -19.64 -3.68 6.62
CA ALA A 80 -19.38 -5.08 6.30
C ALA A 80 -17.88 -5.33 6.19
N MET A 81 -17.41 -6.41 6.80
CA MET A 81 -16.00 -6.76 6.78
C MET A 81 -15.76 -8.10 6.08
N VAL A 82 -14.75 -8.10 5.21
CA VAL A 82 -14.17 -9.29 4.58
C VAL A 82 -12.86 -9.61 5.28
N PHE A 83 -12.81 -10.75 5.96
CA PHE A 83 -11.64 -11.20 6.72
C PHE A 83 -10.63 -11.94 5.82
N GLN A 84 -9.37 -11.91 6.18
CA GLN A 84 -8.27 -12.60 5.51
C GLN A 84 -8.52 -14.09 5.29
N ASN A 85 -9.15 -14.77 6.24
CA ASN A 85 -9.50 -16.21 6.17
C ASN A 85 -10.91 -16.47 5.65
N TYR A 86 -11.56 -15.43 5.03
CA TYR A 86 -12.92 -15.46 4.49
C TYR A 86 -14.03 -15.69 5.52
N ALA A 87 -13.77 -16.31 6.67
CA ALA A 87 -14.69 -16.61 7.78
C ALA A 87 -16.03 -17.23 7.30
N LEU A 88 -16.00 -18.14 6.32
CA LEU A 88 -17.21 -18.78 5.80
C LEU A 88 -17.74 -19.85 6.76
N TYR A 89 -19.06 -19.97 6.87
CA TYR A 89 -19.70 -21.04 7.62
C TYR A 89 -19.56 -22.38 6.87
N PRO A 90 -18.74 -23.33 7.37
CA PRO A 90 -18.34 -24.51 6.60
C PRO A 90 -19.51 -25.46 6.31
N ASN A 91 -20.53 -25.48 7.18
CA ASN A 91 -21.69 -26.34 7.08
C ASN A 91 -22.82 -25.77 6.22
N LYS A 92 -22.75 -24.47 5.84
CA LYS A 92 -23.74 -23.78 5.03
C LYS A 92 -23.35 -23.80 3.56
N THR A 93 -24.34 -23.78 2.67
CA THR A 93 -24.12 -23.57 1.23
C THR A 93 -23.66 -22.14 0.94
N VAL A 94 -23.27 -21.87 -0.30
CA VAL A 94 -22.93 -20.49 -0.77
C VAL A 94 -24.13 -19.57 -0.56
N GLY A 95 -25.32 -19.94 -1.03
CA GLY A 95 -26.53 -19.15 -0.86
C GLY A 95 -26.88 -18.89 0.60
N GLU A 96 -26.74 -19.91 1.46
CA GLU A 96 -26.96 -19.75 2.91
C GLU A 96 -25.87 -18.90 3.57
N ASN A 97 -24.62 -18.95 3.11
CA ASN A 97 -23.56 -18.07 3.60
C ASN A 97 -23.89 -16.62 3.26
N ILE A 98 -24.21 -16.31 2.00
CA ILE A 98 -24.55 -14.96 1.54
C ILE A 98 -25.79 -14.44 2.30
N GLY A 99 -26.87 -15.21 2.36
CA GLY A 99 -28.13 -14.81 2.96
C GLY A 99 -28.19 -14.84 4.49
N PHE A 100 -27.14 -15.31 5.18
CA PHE A 100 -27.18 -15.52 6.62
C PHE A 100 -27.47 -14.25 7.42
N ALA A 101 -26.80 -13.14 7.11
CA ALA A 101 -27.00 -11.88 7.80
C ALA A 101 -28.45 -11.37 7.65
N LEU A 102 -29.00 -11.45 6.44
CA LEU A 102 -30.38 -11.07 6.18
C LEU A 102 -31.39 -11.93 6.96
N LYS A 103 -31.08 -13.24 7.09
CA LYS A 103 -31.91 -14.13 7.91
C LYS A 103 -31.91 -13.73 9.38
N MET A 104 -30.76 -13.33 9.93
CA MET A 104 -30.64 -12.85 11.31
C MET A 104 -31.35 -11.53 11.55
N GLN A 105 -31.43 -10.67 10.53
CA GLN A 105 -32.18 -9.41 10.53
C GLN A 105 -33.71 -9.60 10.35
N GLY A 106 -34.18 -10.84 10.15
CA GLY A 106 -35.61 -11.11 9.97
C GLY A 106 -36.17 -10.75 8.59
N VAL A 107 -35.28 -10.54 7.58
CA VAL A 107 -35.71 -10.24 6.21
C VAL A 107 -36.53 -11.38 5.64
N ASP A 108 -37.67 -11.07 5.00
CA ASP A 108 -38.57 -12.04 4.38
C ASP A 108 -37.82 -12.99 3.44
N LYS A 109 -38.33 -14.22 3.35
CA LYS A 109 -37.68 -15.28 2.57
C LYS A 109 -37.52 -14.94 1.09
N ALA A 110 -38.59 -14.40 0.48
CA ALA A 110 -38.60 -14.08 -0.96
C ALA A 110 -37.63 -12.91 -1.26
N GLU A 111 -37.64 -11.85 -0.46
CA GLU A 111 -36.70 -10.75 -0.57
C GLU A 111 -35.26 -11.22 -0.36
N ARG A 112 -35.01 -12.07 0.65
CA ARG A 112 -33.68 -12.62 0.92
C ARG A 112 -33.16 -13.46 -0.26
N GLU A 113 -33.99 -14.32 -0.85
CA GLU A 113 -33.62 -15.14 -2.01
C GLU A 113 -33.28 -14.25 -3.21
N GLN A 114 -34.05 -13.20 -3.46
CA GLN A 114 -33.77 -12.24 -4.52
C GLN A 114 -32.43 -11.52 -4.30
N ARG A 115 -32.19 -10.97 -3.09
CA ARG A 115 -30.96 -10.26 -2.77
C ARG A 115 -29.73 -11.19 -2.84
N VAL A 116 -29.88 -12.45 -2.43
CA VAL A 116 -28.81 -13.47 -2.57
C VAL A 116 -28.51 -13.75 -4.03
N HIS A 117 -29.53 -13.86 -4.88
CA HIS A 117 -29.36 -14.09 -6.30
C HIS A 117 -28.69 -12.90 -6.98
N ASP A 118 -29.10 -11.67 -6.66
CA ASP A 118 -28.50 -10.44 -7.20
C ASP A 118 -27.00 -10.35 -6.82
N ALA A 119 -26.66 -10.62 -5.56
CA ALA A 119 -25.28 -10.64 -5.10
C ALA A 119 -24.46 -11.78 -5.76
N ALA A 120 -25.06 -12.95 -5.95
CA ALA A 120 -24.42 -14.06 -6.63
C ALA A 120 -24.16 -13.74 -8.11
N SER A 121 -25.11 -13.12 -8.79
CA SER A 121 -24.98 -12.71 -10.19
C SER A 121 -23.87 -11.69 -10.39
N MET A 122 -23.79 -10.65 -9.52
CA MET A 122 -22.69 -9.67 -9.55
C MET A 122 -21.30 -10.31 -9.43
N LEU A 123 -21.21 -11.49 -8.79
CA LEU A 123 -19.95 -12.16 -8.48
C LEU A 123 -19.70 -13.42 -9.31
N GLY A 124 -20.62 -13.77 -10.25
CA GLY A 124 -20.55 -15.00 -11.03
C GLY A 124 -20.59 -16.26 -10.17
N LEU A 125 -21.49 -16.30 -9.19
CA LEU A 125 -21.65 -17.40 -8.22
C LEU A 125 -22.97 -18.17 -8.36
N GLU A 126 -23.81 -17.86 -9.34
CA GLU A 126 -25.15 -18.45 -9.50
C GLU A 126 -25.10 -19.99 -9.52
N GLU A 127 -24.19 -20.55 -10.31
CA GLU A 127 -24.04 -22.02 -10.44
C GLU A 127 -23.54 -22.69 -9.17
N PHE A 128 -22.96 -21.89 -8.24
CA PHE A 128 -22.34 -22.40 -7.02
C PHE A 128 -23.23 -22.25 -5.77
N LEU A 129 -24.42 -21.63 -5.87
CA LEU A 129 -25.29 -21.31 -4.73
C LEU A 129 -25.61 -22.52 -3.84
N HIS A 130 -25.68 -23.73 -4.40
CA HIS A 130 -25.96 -24.98 -3.69
C HIS A 130 -24.73 -25.69 -3.10
N ARG A 131 -23.49 -25.24 -3.49
CA ARG A 131 -22.23 -25.83 -3.02
C ARG A 131 -21.86 -25.38 -1.61
N LYS A 132 -21.08 -26.21 -0.92
CA LYS A 132 -20.45 -25.83 0.36
C LYS A 132 -19.03 -25.33 0.18
N PRO A 133 -18.47 -24.52 1.12
CA PRO A 133 -17.14 -23.93 0.99
C PRO A 133 -16.01 -24.88 0.63
N ARG A 134 -16.06 -26.12 1.13
CA ARG A 134 -15.07 -27.19 0.83
C ARG A 134 -15.01 -27.60 -0.65
N GLN A 135 -16.06 -27.28 -1.42
CA GLN A 135 -16.19 -27.62 -2.85
C GLN A 135 -15.78 -26.46 -3.76
N LEU A 136 -15.25 -25.40 -3.20
CA LEU A 136 -14.92 -24.16 -3.89
C LEU A 136 -13.40 -23.96 -3.97
N SER A 137 -12.94 -23.33 -5.06
CA SER A 137 -11.58 -22.81 -5.15
C SER A 137 -11.35 -21.62 -4.19
N GLY A 138 -10.09 -21.20 -3.99
CA GLY A 138 -9.75 -20.02 -3.16
C GLY A 138 -10.49 -18.77 -3.60
N GLY A 139 -10.44 -18.43 -4.88
CA GLY A 139 -11.13 -17.26 -5.43
C GLY A 139 -12.66 -17.35 -5.36
N GLN A 140 -13.23 -18.55 -5.48
CA GLN A 140 -14.67 -18.74 -5.27
C GLN A 140 -15.05 -18.49 -3.81
N ARG A 141 -14.27 -19.01 -2.84
CA ARG A 141 -14.49 -18.73 -1.40
C ARG A 141 -14.43 -17.24 -1.10
N GLN A 142 -13.45 -16.53 -1.67
CA GLN A 142 -13.32 -15.10 -1.51
C GLN A 142 -14.56 -14.36 -2.06
N ARG A 143 -15.01 -14.69 -3.28
CA ARG A 143 -16.23 -14.11 -3.85
C ARG A 143 -17.47 -14.36 -2.99
N VAL A 144 -17.57 -15.53 -2.35
CA VAL A 144 -18.64 -15.79 -1.37
C VAL A 144 -18.54 -14.86 -0.16
N ALA A 145 -17.33 -14.63 0.37
CA ALA A 145 -17.12 -13.67 1.47
C ALA A 145 -17.52 -12.25 1.08
N MET A 146 -17.18 -11.83 -0.15
CA MET A 146 -17.63 -10.55 -0.71
C MET A 146 -19.16 -10.50 -0.85
N GLY A 147 -19.80 -11.57 -1.33
CA GLY A 147 -21.27 -11.66 -1.42
C GLY A 147 -21.98 -11.51 -0.07
N ARG A 148 -21.39 -12.05 1.00
CA ARG A 148 -21.88 -11.83 2.38
C ARG A 148 -21.82 -10.37 2.82
N ALA A 149 -20.81 -9.64 2.35
CA ALA A 149 -20.67 -8.23 2.64
C ALA A 149 -21.66 -7.38 1.81
N ILE A 150 -21.72 -7.61 0.51
CA ILE A 150 -22.54 -6.84 -0.44
C ILE A 150 -24.04 -6.94 -0.15
N VAL A 151 -24.51 -8.13 0.18
CA VAL A 151 -25.95 -8.40 0.39
C VAL A 151 -26.57 -7.50 1.49
N ARG A 152 -25.74 -7.01 2.43
CA ARG A 152 -26.15 -6.13 3.52
C ARG A 152 -26.35 -4.67 3.08
N ARG A 153 -25.76 -4.26 1.94
CA ARG A 153 -25.72 -2.86 1.47
C ARG A 153 -25.18 -1.91 2.55
N PRO A 154 -23.97 -2.16 3.07
CA PRO A 154 -23.41 -1.39 4.17
C PRO A 154 -23.02 0.01 3.72
N LYS A 155 -22.84 0.92 4.70
CA LYS A 155 -22.31 2.27 4.48
C LYS A 155 -20.84 2.26 4.06
N ALA A 156 -20.05 1.34 4.62
CA ALA A 156 -18.64 1.16 4.24
C ALA A 156 -18.24 -0.32 4.19
N PHE A 157 -17.35 -0.67 3.24
CA PHE A 157 -16.70 -1.97 3.15
C PHE A 157 -15.32 -1.93 3.79
N LEU A 158 -15.04 -2.94 4.61
CA LEU A 158 -13.74 -3.15 5.23
C LEU A 158 -13.15 -4.45 4.72
N MET A 159 -11.90 -4.44 4.25
CA MET A 159 -11.24 -5.63 3.69
C MET A 159 -9.86 -5.82 4.32
N ASP A 160 -9.70 -6.90 5.09
CA ASP A 160 -8.44 -7.25 5.77
C ASP A 160 -7.68 -8.28 4.94
N GLU A 161 -6.68 -7.83 4.18
CA GLU A 161 -5.81 -8.65 3.32
C GLU A 161 -6.56 -9.72 2.48
N PRO A 162 -7.62 -9.38 1.76
CA PRO A 162 -8.51 -10.40 1.17
C PRO A 162 -7.84 -11.23 0.07
N LEU A 163 -6.71 -10.80 -0.50
CA LEU A 163 -6.01 -11.48 -1.59
C LEU A 163 -4.77 -12.28 -1.15
N SER A 164 -4.37 -12.20 0.13
CA SER A 164 -3.12 -12.80 0.63
C SER A 164 -3.03 -14.31 0.45
N ASN A 165 -4.17 -15.03 0.51
CA ASN A 165 -4.25 -16.48 0.40
C ASN A 165 -4.45 -17.00 -1.04
N LEU A 166 -4.29 -16.15 -2.07
CA LEU A 166 -4.45 -16.50 -3.48
C LEU A 166 -3.10 -16.64 -4.19
N ASP A 167 -3.04 -17.54 -5.16
CA ASP A 167 -1.92 -17.58 -6.09
C ASP A 167 -1.82 -16.32 -6.95
N ALA A 168 -0.65 -16.06 -7.55
CA ALA A 168 -0.36 -14.82 -8.26
C ALA A 168 -1.35 -14.54 -9.41
N LYS A 169 -1.71 -15.57 -10.21
CA LYS A 169 -2.65 -15.40 -11.33
C LYS A 169 -4.05 -15.06 -10.85
N LEU A 170 -4.53 -15.76 -9.84
CA LEU A 170 -5.86 -15.55 -9.28
C LEU A 170 -5.93 -14.20 -8.55
N ARG A 171 -4.83 -13.77 -7.89
CA ARG A 171 -4.72 -12.46 -7.23
C ARG A 171 -4.93 -11.33 -8.21
N VAL A 172 -4.27 -11.35 -9.40
CA VAL A 172 -4.44 -10.33 -10.44
C VAL A 172 -5.90 -10.29 -10.93
N GLN A 173 -6.50 -11.44 -11.22
CA GLN A 173 -7.89 -11.51 -11.69
C GLN A 173 -8.88 -10.97 -10.64
N THR A 174 -8.68 -11.33 -9.38
CA THR A 174 -9.58 -10.92 -8.30
C THR A 174 -9.41 -9.44 -7.95
N ARG A 175 -8.20 -8.87 -8.08
CA ARG A 175 -7.96 -7.43 -7.95
C ARG A 175 -8.82 -6.64 -8.93
N VAL A 176 -8.85 -7.03 -10.20
CA VAL A 176 -9.72 -6.39 -11.21
C VAL A 176 -11.19 -6.49 -10.82
N GLN A 177 -11.64 -7.66 -10.36
CA GLN A 177 -13.03 -7.87 -9.93
C GLN A 177 -13.41 -6.98 -8.72
N ILE A 178 -12.50 -6.80 -7.75
CA ILE A 178 -12.72 -5.91 -6.61
C ILE A 178 -12.87 -4.45 -7.07
N ALA A 179 -11.98 -3.99 -7.97
CA ALA A 179 -12.05 -2.63 -8.51
C ALA A 179 -13.34 -2.38 -9.29
N GLU A 180 -13.78 -3.33 -10.13
CA GLU A 180 -15.04 -3.24 -10.88
C GLU A 180 -16.25 -3.23 -9.95
N LEU A 181 -16.23 -4.09 -8.94
CA LEU A 181 -17.30 -4.19 -7.96
C LEU A 181 -17.47 -2.89 -7.18
N GLN A 182 -16.38 -2.33 -6.65
CA GLN A 182 -16.42 -1.08 -5.90
C GLN A 182 -16.93 0.07 -6.76
N ARG A 183 -16.44 0.21 -8.01
CA ARG A 183 -16.96 1.23 -8.95
C ARG A 183 -18.47 1.08 -9.22
N ARG A 184 -18.95 -0.15 -9.29
CA ARG A 184 -20.39 -0.45 -9.52
C ARG A 184 -21.24 -0.14 -8.31
N LEU A 185 -20.73 -0.39 -7.10
CA LEU A 185 -21.43 -0.16 -5.85
C LEU A 185 -21.31 1.28 -5.36
N GLY A 186 -20.21 1.98 -5.68
CA GLY A 186 -19.89 3.31 -5.21
C GLY A 186 -19.71 3.41 -3.69
N THR A 187 -19.57 2.29 -2.99
CA THR A 187 -19.50 2.27 -1.53
C THR A 187 -18.08 2.57 -1.05
N THR A 188 -17.93 3.43 -0.06
CA THR A 188 -16.66 3.75 0.61
C THR A 188 -15.99 2.46 1.07
N THR A 189 -14.71 2.31 0.74
CA THR A 189 -13.98 1.08 1.00
C THR A 189 -12.67 1.38 1.71
N VAL A 190 -12.41 0.68 2.81
CA VAL A 190 -11.11 0.66 3.52
C VAL A 190 -10.50 -0.73 3.34
N TYR A 191 -9.35 -0.75 2.69
CA TYR A 191 -8.67 -1.98 2.28
C TYR A 191 -7.28 -2.06 2.91
N VAL A 192 -6.97 -3.15 3.57
CA VAL A 192 -5.64 -3.42 4.13
C VAL A 192 -4.89 -4.38 3.26
N THR A 193 -3.64 -4.07 2.95
CA THR A 193 -2.71 -4.97 2.26
C THR A 193 -1.26 -4.70 2.67
N HIS A 194 -0.40 -5.68 2.45
CA HIS A 194 1.05 -5.52 2.44
C HIS A 194 1.63 -5.49 1.01
N ASP A 195 0.79 -5.70 -0.02
CA ASP A 195 1.18 -5.68 -1.44
C ASP A 195 1.05 -4.26 -2.00
N GLN A 196 2.20 -3.66 -2.33
CA GLN A 196 2.24 -2.31 -2.92
C GLN A 196 1.53 -2.25 -4.28
N GLY A 197 1.61 -3.31 -5.09
CA GLY A 197 0.93 -3.39 -6.38
C GLY A 197 -0.59 -3.34 -6.23
N GLU A 198 -1.14 -3.90 -5.15
CA GLU A 198 -2.56 -3.75 -4.83
C GLU A 198 -2.88 -2.30 -4.44
N ALA A 199 -2.07 -1.71 -3.57
CA ALA A 199 -2.28 -0.33 -3.12
C ALA A 199 -2.23 0.67 -4.28
N MET A 200 -1.23 0.56 -5.14
CA MET A 200 -1.03 1.45 -6.30
C MET A 200 -2.09 1.28 -7.40
N THR A 201 -2.77 0.10 -7.44
CA THR A 201 -3.74 -0.21 -8.49
C THR A 201 -5.19 0.03 -8.06
N LEU A 202 -5.54 -0.30 -6.80
CA LEU A 202 -6.90 -0.24 -6.29
C LEU A 202 -7.23 1.09 -5.64
N GLY A 203 -6.27 1.69 -4.91
CA GLY A 203 -6.51 2.87 -4.10
C GLY A 203 -6.76 4.12 -4.94
N SER A 204 -7.84 4.85 -4.65
CA SER A 204 -7.95 6.26 -5.02
C SER A 204 -7.00 7.09 -4.15
N ARG A 205 -6.87 6.71 -2.88
CA ARG A 205 -5.89 7.21 -1.92
C ARG A 205 -5.24 6.05 -1.17
N VAL A 206 -3.99 6.25 -0.77
CA VAL A 206 -3.21 5.26 -0.02
C VAL A 206 -2.63 5.91 1.23
N ALA A 207 -2.85 5.29 2.37
CA ALA A 207 -2.26 5.67 3.65
C ALA A 207 -1.10 4.72 3.95
N VAL A 208 0.11 5.26 4.01
CA VAL A 208 1.34 4.52 4.33
C VAL A 208 1.59 4.61 5.83
N LEU A 209 1.59 3.46 6.51
CA LEU A 209 1.84 3.36 7.95
C LEU A 209 3.22 2.76 8.25
N LYS A 210 3.90 3.32 9.26
CA LYS A 210 5.14 2.80 9.86
C LYS A 210 5.00 2.86 11.38
N ASP A 211 5.22 1.75 12.07
CA ASP A 211 5.27 1.68 13.54
C ASP A 211 4.07 2.36 14.24
N GLY A 212 2.87 2.11 13.71
CA GLY A 212 1.61 2.65 14.25
C GLY A 212 1.29 4.08 13.82
N THR A 213 2.19 4.78 13.11
CA THR A 213 2.02 6.17 12.69
C THR A 213 1.76 6.31 11.20
N LEU A 214 0.92 7.27 10.83
CA LEU A 214 0.70 7.65 9.43
C LEU A 214 1.92 8.42 8.91
N GLN A 215 2.53 7.92 7.84
CA GLN A 215 3.64 8.58 7.20
C GLN A 215 3.20 9.53 6.10
N GLN A 216 2.33 9.06 5.20
CA GLN A 216 1.75 9.88 4.13
C GLN A 216 0.41 9.32 3.72
N TYR A 217 -0.53 10.21 3.40
CA TYR A 217 -1.85 9.88 2.85
C TYR A 217 -2.10 10.69 1.59
N ALA A 218 -2.06 10.04 0.43
CA ALA A 218 -2.15 10.71 -0.86
C ALA A 218 -2.62 9.76 -1.97
N PRO A 219 -2.99 10.27 -3.16
CA PRO A 219 -3.14 9.44 -4.35
C PRO A 219 -1.86 8.65 -4.66
N PRO A 220 -1.96 7.43 -5.24
CA PRO A 220 -0.81 6.58 -5.53
C PRO A 220 0.33 7.29 -6.28
N ARG A 221 -0.02 8.09 -7.29
CA ARG A 221 0.96 8.82 -8.09
C ARG A 221 1.77 9.82 -7.24
N VAL A 222 1.11 10.52 -6.32
CA VAL A 222 1.78 11.47 -5.43
C VAL A 222 2.76 10.76 -4.50
N LEU A 223 2.38 9.61 -3.93
CA LEU A 223 3.28 8.80 -3.10
C LEU A 223 4.54 8.36 -3.85
N TYR A 224 4.42 8.08 -5.15
CA TYR A 224 5.52 7.67 -6.00
C TYR A 224 6.40 8.84 -6.44
N ASP A 225 5.77 9.91 -6.99
CA ASP A 225 6.47 11.05 -7.57
C ASP A 225 6.98 12.02 -6.49
N ASP A 226 6.28 12.09 -5.34
CA ASP A 226 6.49 13.10 -4.32
C ASP A 226 6.39 12.53 -2.88
N PRO A 227 7.26 11.56 -2.53
CA PRO A 227 7.31 11.02 -1.18
C PRO A 227 7.81 12.07 -0.19
N ILE A 228 7.12 12.22 0.96
CA ILE A 228 7.48 13.23 1.97
C ILE A 228 8.70 12.87 2.82
N ASN A 229 9.09 11.60 2.85
CA ASN A 229 10.25 11.13 3.59
C ASN A 229 10.93 9.94 2.92
N ALA A 230 12.13 9.60 3.37
CA ALA A 230 12.95 8.50 2.83
C ALA A 230 12.25 7.13 3.00
N PHE A 231 11.50 6.94 4.11
CA PHE A 231 10.75 5.71 4.30
C PHE A 231 9.69 5.49 3.21
N VAL A 232 8.84 6.47 2.94
CA VAL A 232 7.82 6.38 1.88
C VAL A 232 8.49 6.18 0.52
N ALA A 233 9.57 6.90 0.23
CA ALA A 233 10.35 6.78 -1.00
C ALA A 233 10.89 5.37 -1.23
N GLY A 234 11.44 4.75 -0.19
CA GLY A 234 11.97 3.38 -0.23
C GLY A 234 10.88 2.32 -0.15
N PHE A 235 9.76 2.62 0.50
CA PHE A 235 8.66 1.66 0.61
C PHE A 235 7.80 1.62 -0.65
N ILE A 236 7.54 2.74 -1.32
CA ILE A 236 6.68 2.81 -2.52
C ILE A 236 7.50 2.66 -3.80
N GLY A 237 7.21 1.61 -4.55
CA GLY A 237 7.84 1.27 -5.84
C GLY A 237 8.47 -0.11 -5.86
N LEU A 238 8.40 -0.77 -7.02
CA LEU A 238 9.02 -2.08 -7.28
C LEU A 238 9.78 -2.00 -8.61
N PRO A 239 11.13 -2.06 -8.55
CA PRO A 239 11.98 -2.12 -7.36
C PRO A 239 11.93 -0.86 -6.50
N GLN A 240 12.43 -0.97 -5.28
CA GLN A 240 12.52 0.16 -4.35
C GLN A 240 13.47 1.24 -4.87
N MET A 241 13.26 2.49 -4.41
CA MET A 241 14.19 3.59 -4.65
C MET A 241 15.57 3.25 -4.06
N ASN A 242 16.63 3.51 -4.81
CA ASN A 242 17.99 3.48 -4.26
C ASN A 242 18.12 4.64 -3.27
N LEU A 243 18.39 4.33 -2.00
CA LEU A 243 18.60 5.31 -0.94
C LEU A 243 20.03 5.16 -0.41
N ILE A 244 20.83 6.22 -0.52
CA ILE A 244 22.25 6.20 -0.17
C ILE A 244 22.55 7.44 0.68
N GLN A 245 23.08 7.25 1.88
CA GLN A 245 23.54 8.35 2.73
C GLN A 245 24.92 8.83 2.28
N LEU A 246 25.04 10.11 1.96
CA LEU A 246 26.23 10.73 1.38
C LEU A 246 26.53 12.07 2.05
N GLY A 247 27.83 12.38 2.17
CA GLY A 247 28.28 13.68 2.60
C GLY A 247 28.02 14.76 1.56
N VAL A 248 27.59 15.94 2.00
CA VAL A 248 27.33 17.12 1.17
C VAL A 248 28.49 18.10 1.27
N ASP A 249 28.99 18.53 0.13
CA ASP A 249 30.03 19.55 -0.01
C ASP A 249 29.69 20.52 -1.15
N ASP A 250 29.45 21.78 -0.82
CA ASP A 250 29.15 22.88 -1.75
C ASP A 250 28.12 22.50 -2.83
N GLY A 251 26.94 22.00 -2.38
CA GLY A 251 25.83 21.62 -3.25
C GLY A 251 26.06 20.38 -4.09
N HIS A 252 27.05 19.58 -3.75
CA HIS A 252 27.39 18.32 -4.41
C HIS A 252 27.46 17.20 -3.40
N VAL A 253 27.28 15.96 -3.89
CA VAL A 253 27.55 14.74 -3.14
C VAL A 253 28.59 13.91 -3.88
N LYS A 254 29.39 13.17 -3.13
CA LYS A 254 30.38 12.25 -3.70
C LYS A 254 29.82 10.82 -3.67
N LEU A 255 29.68 10.21 -4.85
CA LEU A 255 29.25 8.83 -4.99
C LEU A 255 30.30 8.05 -5.79
N GLY A 256 31.02 7.16 -5.11
CA GLY A 256 32.23 6.54 -5.67
C GLY A 256 33.30 7.61 -6.00
N ASP A 257 33.77 7.60 -7.24
CA ASP A 257 34.74 8.57 -7.75
C ASP A 257 34.11 9.82 -8.37
N GLU A 258 32.80 9.84 -8.54
CA GLU A 258 32.07 10.91 -9.19
C GLU A 258 31.52 11.92 -8.19
N ARG A 259 31.56 13.22 -8.60
CA ARG A 259 30.93 14.31 -7.88
C ARG A 259 29.64 14.71 -8.61
N LEU A 260 28.50 14.43 -7.95
CA LEU A 260 27.17 14.69 -8.49
C LEU A 260 26.65 16.02 -7.96
N ALA A 261 26.23 16.91 -8.87
CA ALA A 261 25.53 18.13 -8.48
C ALA A 261 24.11 17.76 -7.97
N LEU A 262 23.74 18.32 -6.83
CA LEU A 262 22.37 18.22 -6.34
C LEU A 262 21.46 19.20 -7.08
N PRO A 263 20.17 18.89 -7.25
CA PRO A 263 19.17 19.86 -7.64
C PRO A 263 19.26 21.11 -6.74
N THR A 264 19.09 22.30 -7.34
CA THR A 264 19.30 23.57 -6.64
C THR A 264 18.51 23.68 -5.35
N GLU A 265 17.26 23.23 -5.35
CA GLU A 265 16.37 23.27 -4.19
C GLU A 265 16.88 22.39 -3.04
N ILE A 266 17.37 21.18 -3.36
CA ILE A 266 17.94 20.25 -2.37
C ILE A 266 19.23 20.84 -1.80
N ALA A 267 20.11 21.38 -2.67
CA ALA A 267 21.38 21.97 -2.24
C ALA A 267 21.15 23.18 -1.32
N GLN A 268 20.21 24.06 -1.65
CA GLN A 268 19.86 25.23 -0.84
C GLN A 268 19.28 24.82 0.52
N GLU A 269 18.36 23.85 0.52
CA GLU A 269 17.73 23.40 1.77
C GLU A 269 18.74 22.66 2.67
N ALA A 270 19.59 21.80 2.12
CA ALA A 270 20.67 21.16 2.86
C ALA A 270 21.64 22.19 3.44
N GLY A 271 22.01 23.24 2.66
CA GLY A 271 22.84 24.35 3.15
C GLY A 271 22.16 25.15 4.25
N ARG A 272 20.87 25.46 4.12
CA ARG A 272 20.07 26.17 5.15
C ARG A 272 20.00 25.40 6.47
N ARG A 273 19.85 24.08 6.41
CA ARG A 273 19.85 23.19 7.59
C ARG A 273 21.25 22.92 8.13
N GLY A 274 22.31 23.29 7.42
CA GLY A 274 23.70 22.98 7.77
C GLY A 274 23.99 21.49 7.71
N ALA A 275 23.26 20.73 6.89
CA ALA A 275 23.37 19.30 6.77
C ALA A 275 24.76 18.90 6.24
N LYS A 276 25.48 18.07 6.97
CA LYS A 276 26.76 17.48 6.55
C LYS A 276 26.56 16.25 5.69
N GLU A 277 25.47 15.55 5.91
CA GLU A 277 25.07 14.34 5.20
C GLU A 277 23.58 14.42 4.83
N ILE A 278 23.22 13.81 3.72
CA ILE A 278 21.84 13.65 3.28
C ILE A 278 21.63 12.22 2.75
N ILE A 279 20.39 11.77 2.73
CA ILE A 279 20.03 10.56 2.00
C ILE A 279 19.67 10.97 0.57
N VAL A 280 20.41 10.45 -0.39
CA VAL A 280 20.16 10.63 -1.82
C VAL A 280 19.27 9.48 -2.30
N GLY A 281 18.12 9.81 -2.89
CA GLY A 281 17.18 8.87 -3.46
C GLY A 281 17.20 8.90 -4.99
N ILE A 282 17.24 7.72 -5.63
CA ILE A 282 17.22 7.62 -7.09
C ILE A 282 16.35 6.43 -7.49
N ARG A 283 15.32 6.66 -8.31
CA ARG A 283 14.50 5.58 -8.84
C ARG A 283 15.29 4.71 -9.82
N PRO A 284 15.11 3.36 -9.82
CA PRO A 284 15.82 2.46 -10.72
C PRO A 284 15.68 2.78 -12.22
N GLU A 285 14.54 3.32 -12.63
CA GLU A 285 14.27 3.75 -14.01
C GLU A 285 14.98 5.05 -14.42
N HIS A 286 15.55 5.79 -13.47
CA HIS A 286 16.34 7.00 -13.73
C HIS A 286 17.85 6.73 -13.72
N VAL A 287 18.21 5.47 -13.73
CA VAL A 287 19.59 5.00 -13.78
C VAL A 287 19.84 4.30 -15.08
N THR A 288 20.90 4.67 -15.78
CA THR A 288 21.36 3.98 -16.98
C THR A 288 22.64 3.24 -16.70
N VAL A 289 22.77 2.03 -17.26
CA VAL A 289 23.95 1.19 -17.12
C VAL A 289 24.60 1.03 -18.50
N ALA A 290 25.87 1.42 -18.60
CA ALA A 290 26.69 1.27 -19.79
C ALA A 290 27.80 0.23 -19.54
N ASP A 291 28.13 -0.54 -20.56
CA ASP A 291 29.22 -1.51 -20.48
C ASP A 291 30.60 -0.84 -20.50
N GLY A 292 31.54 -1.45 -19.82
CA GLY A 292 32.95 -1.07 -19.84
C GLY A 292 33.44 -0.45 -18.54
N SER A 293 34.75 -0.51 -18.38
CA SER A 293 35.47 0.05 -17.22
C SER A 293 35.94 1.49 -17.45
N SER A 294 35.80 2.05 -18.67
CA SER A 294 36.22 3.39 -19.04
C SER A 294 35.03 4.20 -19.59
N GLY A 295 34.99 5.48 -19.29
CA GLY A 295 33.92 6.41 -19.73
C GLY A 295 33.32 7.21 -18.58
N GLU A 296 32.37 8.07 -18.89
CA GLU A 296 31.62 8.85 -17.90
C GLU A 296 30.68 7.97 -17.06
N GLY A 297 30.51 8.33 -15.79
CA GLY A 297 29.63 7.68 -14.83
C GLY A 297 30.39 6.91 -13.75
N ILE A 298 29.65 6.49 -12.74
CA ILE A 298 30.18 5.85 -11.54
C ILE A 298 30.58 4.42 -11.86
N ALA A 299 31.79 4.03 -11.48
CA ALA A 299 32.25 2.65 -11.63
C ALA A 299 31.45 1.71 -10.72
N ALA A 300 30.98 0.62 -11.28
CA ALA A 300 30.23 -0.39 -10.55
C ALA A 300 30.53 -1.80 -11.09
N GLU A 301 30.27 -2.80 -10.26
CA GLU A 301 30.38 -4.22 -10.63
C GLU A 301 29.01 -4.88 -10.49
N VAL A 302 28.57 -5.59 -11.53
CA VAL A 302 27.29 -6.31 -11.52
C VAL A 302 27.34 -7.44 -10.48
N ILE A 303 26.40 -7.43 -9.55
CA ILE A 303 26.18 -8.49 -8.56
C ILE A 303 25.25 -9.55 -9.14
N MET A 304 24.15 -9.11 -9.74
CA MET A 304 23.09 -9.98 -10.27
C MET A 304 22.25 -9.22 -11.30
N VAL A 305 21.71 -9.96 -12.26
CA VAL A 305 20.67 -9.47 -13.17
C VAL A 305 19.40 -10.29 -12.99
N GLU A 306 18.32 -9.62 -12.67
CA GLU A 306 16.98 -10.21 -12.56
C GLU A 306 16.19 -9.84 -13.82
N SER A 307 16.01 -10.80 -14.74
CA SER A 307 15.30 -10.58 -16.00
C SER A 307 13.87 -11.09 -15.90
N LEU A 308 12.89 -10.17 -16.04
CA LEU A 308 11.44 -10.45 -15.95
C LEU A 308 10.75 -10.45 -17.31
N GLY A 309 11.53 -10.53 -18.39
CA GLY A 309 11.06 -10.59 -19.78
C GLY A 309 11.02 -9.21 -20.44
N ALA A 310 10.08 -8.36 -20.11
CA ALA A 310 9.99 -7.01 -20.69
C ALA A 310 11.03 -6.05 -20.11
N ASP A 311 11.42 -6.26 -18.87
CA ASP A 311 12.41 -5.47 -18.13
C ASP A 311 13.42 -6.39 -17.46
N SER A 312 14.62 -5.86 -17.23
CA SER A 312 15.63 -6.44 -16.36
C SER A 312 16.06 -5.45 -15.28
N TYR A 313 16.44 -5.97 -14.12
CA TYR A 313 16.97 -5.18 -13.01
C TYR A 313 18.41 -5.60 -12.76
N VAL A 314 19.32 -4.65 -12.98
CA VAL A 314 20.73 -4.84 -12.76
C VAL A 314 21.07 -4.39 -11.34
N HIS A 315 21.43 -5.34 -10.49
CA HIS A 315 21.96 -5.07 -9.17
C HIS A 315 23.48 -4.95 -9.27
N ALA A 316 24.03 -3.81 -8.86
CA ALA A 316 25.45 -3.54 -8.93
C ALA A 316 25.98 -2.97 -7.61
N SER A 317 27.22 -3.29 -7.24
CA SER A 317 27.95 -2.62 -6.16
C SER A 317 28.72 -1.43 -6.74
N LEU A 318 28.65 -0.30 -6.06
CA LEU A 318 29.39 0.90 -6.45
C LEU A 318 30.83 0.80 -5.94
N ALA A 319 31.79 1.04 -6.81
CA ALA A 319 33.19 1.01 -6.44
C ALA A 319 33.49 2.00 -5.29
N GLY A 320 34.17 1.50 -4.24
CA GLY A 320 34.54 2.32 -3.09
C GLY A 320 33.42 2.59 -2.07
N THR A 321 32.29 1.89 -2.18
CA THR A 321 31.19 1.96 -1.20
C THR A 321 30.69 0.55 -0.86
N GLU A 322 30.00 0.41 0.28
CA GLU A 322 29.25 -0.81 0.63
C GLU A 322 27.83 -0.82 0.04
N SER A 323 27.46 0.23 -0.70
CA SER A 323 26.12 0.40 -1.21
C SER A 323 25.89 -0.39 -2.49
N SER A 324 24.79 -1.11 -2.55
CA SER A 324 24.27 -1.72 -3.77
C SER A 324 23.30 -0.76 -4.47
N PHE A 325 23.23 -0.87 -5.78
CA PHE A 325 22.42 -0.04 -6.64
C PHE A 325 21.57 -0.91 -7.56
N VAL A 326 20.32 -0.52 -7.79
CA VAL A 326 19.44 -1.20 -8.74
C VAL A 326 19.14 -0.26 -9.90
N ALA A 327 19.39 -0.71 -11.11
CA ALA A 327 19.03 -0.01 -12.33
C ALA A 327 18.03 -0.84 -13.14
N ARG A 328 17.01 -0.19 -13.71
CA ARG A 328 16.10 -0.82 -14.66
C ARG A 328 16.65 -0.70 -16.07
N THR A 329 16.69 -1.82 -16.82
CA THR A 329 17.02 -1.87 -18.24
C THR A 329 15.85 -2.48 -19.02
N GLU A 330 15.67 -2.04 -20.27
CA GLU A 330 14.62 -2.60 -21.14
C GLU A 330 15.05 -3.94 -21.72
N GLY A 331 14.13 -4.90 -21.77
CA GLY A 331 14.33 -6.21 -22.36
C GLY A 331 15.22 -7.14 -21.53
N TYR A 332 15.80 -8.12 -22.23
CA TYR A 332 16.70 -9.10 -21.62
C TYR A 332 18.13 -8.52 -21.50
N ASP A 333 18.64 -8.49 -20.31
CA ASP A 333 20.02 -8.07 -20.03
C ASP A 333 20.90 -9.31 -19.79
N SER A 334 21.94 -9.47 -20.61
CA SER A 334 22.83 -10.65 -20.61
C SER A 334 24.06 -10.48 -19.74
N ARG A 335 24.23 -9.38 -19.03
CA ARG A 335 25.37 -9.12 -18.16
C ARG A 335 25.53 -10.21 -17.12
N GLN A 336 26.75 -10.61 -16.85
CA GLN A 336 27.07 -11.63 -15.86
C GLN A 336 27.53 -10.98 -14.56
N PRO A 337 27.37 -11.63 -13.40
CA PRO A 337 28.02 -11.21 -12.16
C PRO A 337 29.52 -11.01 -12.36
N GLY A 338 30.09 -9.96 -11.78
CA GLY A 338 31.48 -9.57 -11.93
C GLY A 338 31.78 -8.70 -13.17
N THR A 339 30.77 -8.41 -14.02
CA THR A 339 30.92 -7.49 -15.13
C THR A 339 31.09 -6.06 -14.64
N ASN A 340 32.18 -5.39 -15.08
CA ASN A 340 32.39 -3.97 -14.81
C ASN A 340 31.48 -3.12 -15.69
N VAL A 341 30.77 -2.20 -15.09
CA VAL A 341 29.83 -1.29 -15.74
C VAL A 341 30.02 0.14 -15.26
N ARG A 342 29.45 1.08 -16.01
CA ARG A 342 29.32 2.49 -15.62
C ARG A 342 27.85 2.84 -15.38
N VAL A 343 27.58 3.38 -14.21
CA VAL A 343 26.24 3.82 -13.81
C VAL A 343 26.13 5.32 -14.00
N ARG A 344 25.13 5.76 -14.75
CA ARG A 344 24.83 7.19 -14.95
C ARG A 344 23.50 7.53 -14.32
N ILE A 345 23.46 8.65 -13.62
CA ILE A 345 22.30 9.18 -12.91
C ILE A 345 21.95 10.51 -13.53
N ASP A 346 20.68 10.77 -13.83
CA ASP A 346 20.23 12.10 -14.20
C ASP A 346 20.13 12.98 -12.92
N PRO A 347 20.99 14.01 -12.75
CA PRO A 347 20.96 14.84 -11.55
C PRO A 347 19.60 15.50 -11.26
N ARG A 348 18.80 15.74 -12.31
CA ARG A 348 17.44 16.33 -12.18
C ARG A 348 16.42 15.38 -11.58
N ARG A 349 16.74 14.10 -11.48
CA ARG A 349 15.89 13.04 -10.95
C ARG A 349 16.33 12.53 -9.58
N ILE A 350 17.20 13.28 -8.93
CA ILE A 350 17.66 13.01 -7.57
C ILE A 350 16.61 13.53 -6.59
N TYR A 351 16.31 12.71 -5.59
CA TYR A 351 15.58 13.06 -4.38
C TYR A 351 16.59 13.29 -3.25
N GLY A 352 16.35 14.26 -2.39
CA GLY A 352 17.15 14.47 -1.19
C GLY A 352 16.28 14.32 0.05
N PHE A 353 16.82 13.67 1.07
CA PHE A 353 16.19 13.60 2.37
C PHE A 353 17.21 13.92 3.46
N ASP A 354 16.75 14.53 4.53
CA ASP A 354 17.57 14.79 5.71
C ASP A 354 18.04 13.46 6.32
N ALA A 355 19.33 13.39 6.70
CA ALA A 355 19.90 12.13 7.21
C ALA A 355 19.43 11.77 8.63
N GLU A 356 18.96 12.74 9.42
CA GLU A 356 18.53 12.54 10.80
C GLU A 356 17.00 12.37 10.90
N THR A 357 16.24 13.22 10.20
CA THR A 357 14.76 13.23 10.27
C THR A 357 14.09 12.39 9.19
N GLU A 358 14.84 11.96 8.18
CA GLU A 358 14.34 11.31 6.95
C GLU A 358 13.39 12.21 6.11
N GLU A 359 13.14 13.45 6.50
CA GLU A 359 12.25 14.37 5.79
C GLU A 359 12.79 14.77 4.42
N ARG A 360 11.88 15.00 3.48
CA ARG A 360 12.21 15.46 2.12
C ARG A 360 12.86 16.84 2.14
N LEU A 361 13.99 17.00 1.43
CA LEU A 361 14.65 18.27 1.18
C LEU A 361 14.18 18.87 -0.15
N GLY A 362 14.08 20.22 -0.21
CA GLY A 362 13.70 20.93 -1.42
C GLY A 362 12.23 20.78 -1.82
N HIS A 363 11.40 20.35 -0.90
CA HIS A 363 9.95 20.38 -1.04
C HIS A 363 9.49 21.78 -0.62
N GLY A 364 9.03 22.63 -1.56
CA GLY A 364 8.33 23.85 -1.19
C GLY A 364 7.12 23.46 -0.34
N GLU A 365 6.85 24.21 0.74
CA GLU A 365 5.63 24.05 1.55
C GLU A 365 4.38 24.13 0.64
N SER A 366 4.03 23.00 0.01
CA SER A 366 2.74 22.85 -0.61
C SER A 366 1.76 22.59 0.53
N GLY A 367 1.05 23.67 0.88
CA GLY A 367 0.18 23.77 2.02
C GLY A 367 -0.64 22.52 2.32
N SER A 368 -0.59 22.16 3.58
CA SER A 368 -1.65 21.39 4.25
C SER A 368 -3.00 22.09 3.98
N SER A 369 -3.81 21.54 3.14
CA SER A 369 -5.25 21.85 3.01
C SER A 369 -6.01 20.57 2.71
#